data_e8387d39aee6cbf52dad5b36f5431573
#
_entry.id   e8387d39aee6cbf52dad5b36f5431573
#
_cell.length_a   1.000
_cell.length_b   1.000
_cell.length_c   1.000
_cell.angle_alpha   90.00
_cell.angle_beta   90.00
_cell.angle_gamma   90.00
#
_symmetry.space_group_name_H-M   'P 1'
#
loop_
_entity.id
_entity.type
_entity.pdbx_description
1 polymer ?
#
loop_
_entity_poly.entity_id
_entity_poly.type
_entity_poly.pdbx_seq_one_letter_code
_entity_poly.pdbx_strand_id
1 'polypeptide(L)'
;MKRITGIIFFALLLLTMCAQGQSQKTNTNQTSNMNWNPLTPEEERVIVHKGTERPFTGELLNNKSEGLYLCKRCDAPLYRSHDKFDAHCGWPSFDDEIEGAVKRVLDADGRRTEILCNNCGAHLGHVFLGEGFTAKQTRHCVNSVSLKFMPAENANLKKSYFASGCFWGTEYFFMKAPGVKETNVGFMGGHVENPSYAQVCEKNTGHLETTEVVYNASETSYEAMVKLFFETHDFTQTNGQGPDIGPQYLSCIFYNDETEKAIAEKYISLLTEKGYRVATMLKPASRFWKAENYHQQYYEHKGTNPYCHKYTRIF
;
A
#
# COMPACT_ATOMS: atom_id res chain seq x y z
N MET A 1 -34.08 -5.31 -86.09
CA MET A 1 -33.46 -6.59 -86.55
C MET A 1 -31.95 -6.40 -86.60
N LYS A 2 -31.26 -7.43 -86.26
CA LYS A 2 -29.82 -7.70 -86.23
C LYS A 2 -29.08 -7.31 -84.97
N ARG A 3 -28.80 -8.35 -84.16
CA ARG A 3 -27.84 -8.49 -83.06
C ARG A 3 -26.40 -8.44 -83.60
N ILE A 4 -25.50 -7.81 -82.92
CA ILE A 4 -24.09 -8.09 -83.06
C ILE A 4 -23.48 -8.26 -81.63
N THR A 5 -23.03 -9.49 -81.41
CA THR A 5 -22.32 -9.99 -80.23
C THR A 5 -20.85 -9.54 -80.31
N GLY A 6 -20.36 -8.85 -79.32
CA GLY A 6 -18.93 -8.53 -79.19
C GLY A 6 -18.38 -9.26 -77.96
N ILE A 7 -17.47 -10.19 -78.23
CA ILE A 7 -16.70 -10.95 -77.26
C ILE A 7 -15.52 -10.08 -76.81
N ILE A 8 -15.42 -9.79 -75.52
CA ILE A 8 -14.23 -9.14 -74.92
C ILE A 8 -13.45 -10.17 -74.16
N PHE A 9 -12.22 -10.44 -74.61
CA PHE A 9 -11.24 -11.26 -73.95
C PHE A 9 -10.69 -10.48 -72.74
N PHE A 10 -10.85 -11.02 -71.54
CA PHE A 10 -10.15 -10.57 -70.32
C PHE A 10 -8.89 -11.39 -70.14
N ALA A 11 -7.73 -10.74 -70.29
CA ALA A 11 -6.44 -11.31 -69.99
C ALA A 11 -6.21 -11.27 -68.47
N LEU A 12 -6.05 -12.42 -67.84
CA LEU A 12 -5.74 -12.59 -66.41
C LEU A 12 -4.24 -12.38 -66.21
N LEU A 13 -3.84 -11.23 -65.66
CA LEU A 13 -2.47 -11.00 -65.18
C LEU A 13 -2.35 -11.55 -63.74
N LEU A 14 -1.64 -12.65 -63.57
CA LEU A 14 -1.28 -13.19 -62.26
C LEU A 14 -0.10 -12.38 -61.71
N LEU A 15 -0.35 -11.47 -60.76
CA LEU A 15 0.64 -10.84 -59.91
C LEU A 15 0.86 -11.67 -58.66
N THR A 16 1.98 -12.41 -58.61
CA THR A 16 2.49 -13.07 -57.42
C THR A 16 3.09 -12.01 -56.47
N MET A 17 2.35 -11.63 -55.44
CA MET A 17 2.88 -10.86 -54.31
C MET A 17 3.51 -11.80 -53.30
N CYS A 18 4.84 -11.74 -53.21
CA CYS A 18 5.58 -12.26 -52.05
C CYS A 18 5.19 -11.49 -50.80
N ALA A 19 4.41 -12.10 -49.93
CA ALA A 19 4.15 -11.58 -48.58
C ALA A 19 5.40 -11.87 -47.71
N GLN A 20 6.24 -10.86 -47.51
CA GLN A 20 7.22 -10.89 -46.43
C GLN A 20 6.49 -10.69 -45.10
N GLY A 21 6.39 -11.78 -44.35
CA GLY A 21 5.90 -11.77 -42.98
C GLY A 21 6.88 -11.02 -42.07
N GLN A 22 6.59 -9.75 -41.79
CA GLN A 22 7.21 -9.04 -40.66
C GLN A 22 6.58 -9.57 -39.36
N SER A 23 7.33 -10.41 -38.66
CA SER A 23 7.05 -10.79 -37.26
C SER A 23 7.15 -9.53 -36.41
N GLN A 24 6.01 -8.91 -36.08
CA GLN A 24 5.94 -7.92 -35.03
C GLN A 24 6.20 -8.64 -33.71
N LYS A 25 7.42 -8.46 -33.17
CA LYS A 25 7.71 -8.69 -31.76
C LYS A 25 6.89 -7.69 -30.97
N THR A 26 5.76 -8.14 -30.43
CA THR A 26 5.03 -7.41 -29.39
C THR A 26 5.90 -7.37 -28.14
N ASN A 27 6.60 -6.26 -27.96
CA ASN A 27 7.25 -5.90 -26.71
C ASN A 27 6.15 -5.57 -25.69
N THR A 28 5.65 -6.58 -24.99
CA THR A 28 4.84 -6.38 -23.80
C THR A 28 5.73 -6.04 -22.62
N ASN A 29 6.33 -4.86 -22.62
CA ASN A 29 6.81 -4.22 -21.41
C ASN A 29 5.61 -3.56 -20.72
N GLN A 30 4.74 -4.34 -20.12
CA GLN A 30 3.93 -3.89 -19.00
C GLN A 30 4.83 -3.89 -17.76
N THR A 31 5.66 -2.85 -17.61
CA THR A 31 6.15 -2.45 -16.31
C THR A 31 4.94 -1.89 -15.55
N SER A 32 4.24 -2.76 -14.81
CA SER A 32 3.43 -2.31 -13.71
C SER A 32 4.31 -1.41 -12.83
N ASN A 33 3.90 -0.16 -12.61
CA ASN A 33 4.51 0.75 -11.65
C ASN A 33 4.30 0.18 -10.24
N MET A 34 4.99 -0.92 -9.91
CA MET A 34 5.07 -1.42 -8.54
C MET A 34 6.10 -0.56 -7.81
N ASN A 35 5.60 0.23 -6.89
CA ASN A 35 6.40 1.15 -6.08
C ASN A 35 7.17 0.34 -5.04
N TRP A 36 8.37 -0.17 -5.41
CA TRP A 36 9.26 -0.89 -4.47
C TRP A 36 9.87 0.09 -3.47
N ASN A 37 10.15 -0.38 -2.26
CA ASN A 37 10.90 0.40 -1.29
C ASN A 37 12.28 0.77 -1.85
N PRO A 38 12.75 2.01 -1.63
CA PRO A 38 14.11 2.39 -1.99
C PRO A 38 15.12 1.55 -1.20
N LEU A 39 16.18 1.10 -1.88
CA LEU A 39 17.25 0.30 -1.31
C LEU A 39 18.54 1.12 -1.26
N THR A 40 19.34 0.91 -0.22
CA THR A 40 20.72 1.39 -0.18
C THR A 40 21.58 0.59 -1.17
N PRO A 41 22.78 1.09 -1.57
CA PRO A 41 23.67 0.33 -2.47
C PRO A 41 24.04 -1.07 -1.95
N GLU A 42 24.18 -1.25 -0.65
CA GLU A 42 24.48 -2.55 -0.04
C GLU A 42 23.25 -3.48 -0.08
N GLU A 43 22.06 -2.98 0.22
CA GLU A 43 20.82 -3.73 0.09
C GLU A 43 20.57 -4.14 -1.37
N GLU A 44 20.82 -3.22 -2.33
CA GLU A 44 20.68 -3.50 -3.76
C GLU A 44 21.64 -4.59 -4.21
N ARG A 45 22.91 -4.55 -3.77
CA ARG A 45 23.92 -5.58 -4.06
C ARG A 45 23.45 -6.98 -3.66
N VAL A 46 22.78 -7.10 -2.50
CA VAL A 46 22.29 -8.40 -2.01
C VAL A 46 20.94 -8.75 -2.62
N ILE A 47 19.96 -7.85 -2.55
CA ILE A 47 18.55 -8.11 -2.85
C ILE A 47 18.29 -8.22 -4.36
N VAL A 48 18.95 -7.37 -5.17
CA VAL A 48 18.75 -7.30 -6.62
C VAL A 48 19.83 -8.08 -7.37
N HIS A 49 21.09 -7.91 -6.97
CA HIS A 49 22.24 -8.52 -7.65
C HIS A 49 22.66 -9.87 -7.04
N LYS A 50 21.83 -10.45 -6.15
CA LYS A 50 22.01 -11.79 -5.59
C LYS A 50 23.34 -11.97 -4.84
N GLY A 51 23.82 -10.91 -4.20
CA GLY A 51 24.99 -10.97 -3.33
C GLY A 51 24.68 -11.69 -2.01
N THR A 52 25.71 -11.91 -1.23
CA THR A 52 25.59 -12.45 0.13
C THR A 52 26.08 -11.42 1.14
N GLU A 53 25.32 -11.22 2.19
CA GLU A 53 25.70 -10.41 3.34
C GLU A 53 26.89 -11.08 4.08
N ARG A 54 27.78 -10.30 4.67
CA ARG A 54 28.87 -10.83 5.48
C ARG A 54 28.30 -11.59 6.70
N PRO A 55 28.80 -12.80 7.01
CA PRO A 55 28.29 -13.55 8.16
C PRO A 55 28.52 -12.81 9.49
N PHE A 56 27.57 -12.97 10.41
CA PHE A 56 27.58 -12.38 11.78
C PHE A 56 27.48 -10.85 11.82
N THR A 57 27.14 -10.18 10.73
CA THR A 57 26.99 -8.71 10.68
C THR A 57 25.55 -8.24 10.62
N GLY A 58 24.59 -9.14 10.34
CA GLY A 58 23.21 -8.79 10.11
C GLY A 58 22.46 -8.39 11.39
N GLU A 59 21.78 -7.25 11.37
CA GLU A 59 21.02 -6.70 12.51
C GLU A 59 19.96 -7.66 13.05
N LEU A 60 19.32 -8.45 12.18
CA LEU A 60 18.26 -9.36 12.56
C LEU A 60 18.75 -10.77 12.94
N LEU A 61 20.09 -11.02 12.91
CA LEU A 61 20.65 -12.30 13.30
C LEU A 61 20.20 -12.72 14.70
N ASN A 62 20.41 -11.83 15.68
CA ASN A 62 20.14 -12.10 17.09
C ASN A 62 18.75 -11.61 17.55
N ASN A 63 17.90 -11.14 16.63
CA ASN A 63 16.55 -10.69 17.00
C ASN A 63 15.70 -11.88 17.47
N LYS A 64 15.19 -11.80 18.71
CA LYS A 64 14.31 -12.79 19.37
C LYS A 64 12.92 -12.25 19.69
N SER A 65 12.61 -11.02 19.26
CA SER A 65 11.31 -10.41 19.48
C SER A 65 10.24 -11.12 18.69
N GLU A 66 9.02 -11.16 19.24
CA GLU A 66 7.85 -11.68 18.53
C GLU A 66 7.41 -10.72 17.42
N GLY A 67 7.10 -11.28 16.22
CA GLY A 67 6.67 -10.49 15.08
C GLY A 67 6.80 -11.21 13.75
N LEU A 68 6.77 -10.42 12.68
CA LEU A 68 6.91 -10.87 11.31
C LEU A 68 8.20 -10.34 10.68
N TYR A 69 8.80 -11.15 9.82
CA TYR A 69 9.88 -10.75 8.95
C TYR A 69 9.33 -10.52 7.56
N LEU A 70 9.41 -9.27 7.09
CA LEU A 70 8.90 -8.81 5.81
C LEU A 70 10.04 -8.72 4.80
N CYS A 71 9.69 -8.78 3.52
CA CYS A 71 10.62 -8.49 2.43
C CYS A 71 11.03 -7.01 2.47
N LYS A 72 12.33 -6.72 2.50
CA LYS A 72 12.86 -5.35 2.54
C LYS A 72 12.40 -4.52 1.32
N ARG A 73 12.27 -5.16 0.15
CA ARG A 73 11.95 -4.50 -1.11
C ARG A 73 10.45 -4.19 -1.28
N CYS A 74 9.54 -5.02 -0.75
CA CYS A 74 8.12 -4.89 -1.06
C CYS A 74 7.17 -5.05 0.15
N ASP A 75 7.71 -5.13 1.36
CA ASP A 75 6.98 -5.32 2.63
C ASP A 75 6.07 -6.58 2.69
N ALA A 76 6.14 -7.50 1.71
CA ALA A 76 5.41 -8.77 1.77
C ALA A 76 5.87 -9.59 2.98
N PRO A 77 4.95 -10.17 3.79
CA PRO A 77 5.32 -11.01 4.92
C PRO A 77 5.95 -12.33 4.43
N LEU A 78 7.10 -12.70 5.01
CA LEU A 78 7.88 -13.87 4.58
C LEU A 78 7.96 -14.94 5.67
N TYR A 79 8.29 -14.56 6.91
CA TYR A 79 8.53 -15.47 8.01
C TYR A 79 7.91 -14.96 9.31
N ARG A 80 7.62 -15.91 10.23
CA ARG A 80 7.18 -15.60 11.59
C ARG A 80 8.33 -15.79 12.56
N SER A 81 8.34 -15.04 13.65
CA SER A 81 9.39 -15.14 14.69
C SER A 81 9.48 -16.53 15.34
N HIS A 82 8.37 -17.26 15.46
CA HIS A 82 8.38 -18.61 16.04
C HIS A 82 9.00 -19.68 15.14
N ASP A 83 9.16 -19.41 13.84
CA ASP A 83 9.86 -20.30 12.89
C ASP A 83 11.39 -20.01 12.87
N LYS A 84 11.84 -18.94 13.58
CA LYS A 84 13.25 -18.56 13.64
C LYS A 84 14.00 -19.37 14.69
N PHE A 85 15.17 -19.85 14.32
CA PHE A 85 16.07 -20.58 15.22
C PHE A 85 17.53 -20.18 14.99
N ASP A 86 18.42 -20.55 15.94
CA ASP A 86 19.84 -20.31 15.80
C ASP A 86 20.55 -21.51 15.20
N ALA A 87 21.00 -21.36 13.97
CA ALA A 87 21.80 -22.37 13.27
C ALA A 87 23.32 -22.12 13.39
N HIS A 88 23.76 -21.11 14.13
CA HIS A 88 25.16 -20.71 14.30
C HIS A 88 25.93 -20.46 12.98
N CYS A 89 25.22 -20.21 11.89
CA CYS A 89 25.80 -20.08 10.54
C CYS A 89 26.14 -18.63 10.14
N GLY A 90 25.79 -17.67 10.98
CA GLY A 90 26.08 -16.23 10.75
C GLY A 90 24.96 -15.46 10.02
N TRP A 91 23.82 -16.10 9.72
CA TRP A 91 22.65 -15.48 9.11
C TRP A 91 21.35 -15.90 9.82
N PRO A 92 20.29 -15.07 9.80
CA PRO A 92 18.96 -15.46 10.25
C PRO A 92 18.51 -16.78 9.62
N SER A 93 18.05 -17.72 10.45
CA SER A 93 17.60 -19.02 9.98
C SER A 93 16.17 -19.31 10.42
N PHE A 94 15.35 -19.82 9.48
CA PHE A 94 13.95 -20.15 9.72
C PHE A 94 13.68 -21.58 9.25
N ASP A 95 12.83 -22.31 9.95
CA ASP A 95 12.50 -23.70 9.61
C ASP A 95 11.19 -23.80 8.79
N ASP A 96 10.49 -22.69 8.64
CA ASP A 96 9.29 -22.58 7.78
C ASP A 96 9.16 -21.16 7.22
N GLU A 97 8.35 -21.00 6.18
CA GLU A 97 7.91 -19.75 5.61
C GLU A 97 6.39 -19.54 5.77
N ILE A 98 5.91 -18.32 5.59
CA ILE A 98 4.49 -18.07 5.39
C ILE A 98 4.09 -18.68 4.06
N GLU A 99 3.03 -19.48 4.05
CA GLU A 99 2.59 -20.23 2.86
C GLU A 99 2.49 -19.35 1.61
N GLY A 100 3.18 -19.75 0.55
CA GLY A 100 3.22 -19.03 -0.72
C GLY A 100 4.08 -17.77 -0.73
N ALA A 101 4.76 -17.40 0.37
CA ALA A 101 5.55 -16.17 0.46
C ALA A 101 6.92 -16.28 -0.23
N VAL A 102 7.48 -17.49 -0.32
CA VAL A 102 8.84 -17.75 -0.81
C VAL A 102 8.82 -18.67 -2.03
N LYS A 103 9.54 -18.25 -3.06
CA LYS A 103 9.79 -19.06 -4.26
C LYS A 103 11.16 -19.71 -4.18
N ARG A 104 11.26 -21.01 -4.49
CA ARG A 104 12.50 -21.80 -4.52
C ARG A 104 12.95 -21.98 -5.97
N VAL A 105 14.21 -21.68 -6.27
CA VAL A 105 14.79 -21.79 -7.62
C VAL A 105 16.18 -22.43 -7.49
N LEU A 106 16.49 -23.41 -8.34
CA LEU A 106 17.82 -23.99 -8.37
C LEU A 106 18.83 -22.93 -8.82
N ASP A 107 19.93 -22.78 -8.07
CA ASP A 107 21.02 -21.88 -8.43
C ASP A 107 21.64 -22.24 -9.79
N ALA A 108 22.27 -21.29 -10.44
CA ALA A 108 22.93 -21.50 -11.73
C ALA A 108 24.05 -22.56 -11.67
N ASP A 109 24.64 -22.78 -10.49
CA ASP A 109 25.65 -23.81 -10.26
C ASP A 109 25.06 -25.23 -10.06
N GLY A 110 23.73 -25.35 -9.99
CA GLY A 110 23.02 -26.59 -9.77
C GLY A 110 23.19 -27.25 -8.40
N ARG A 111 23.81 -26.58 -7.44
CA ARG A 111 24.20 -27.14 -6.14
C ARG A 111 23.31 -26.68 -5.00
N ARG A 112 22.82 -25.46 -5.05
CA ARG A 112 22.02 -24.84 -3.99
C ARG A 112 20.64 -24.49 -4.52
N THR A 113 19.69 -24.36 -3.62
CA THR A 113 18.35 -23.84 -3.94
C THR A 113 18.24 -22.42 -3.38
N GLU A 114 18.21 -21.44 -4.29
CA GLU A 114 17.96 -20.04 -4.00
C GLU A 114 16.53 -19.86 -3.52
N ILE A 115 16.33 -18.97 -2.55
CA ILE A 115 15.01 -18.52 -2.10
C ILE A 115 14.80 -17.04 -2.45
N LEU A 116 13.64 -16.76 -3.04
CA LEU A 116 13.22 -15.45 -3.52
C LEU A 116 11.89 -15.06 -2.90
N CYS A 117 11.68 -13.77 -2.66
CA CYS A 117 10.35 -13.26 -2.36
C CYS A 117 9.40 -13.55 -3.53
N ASN A 118 8.31 -14.25 -3.29
CA ASN A 118 7.37 -14.62 -4.35
C ASN A 118 6.64 -13.41 -4.94
N ASN A 119 6.49 -12.31 -4.17
CA ASN A 119 5.81 -11.09 -4.63
C ASN A 119 6.68 -10.24 -5.58
N CYS A 120 7.96 -10.03 -5.26
CA CYS A 120 8.80 -9.07 -6.01
C CYS A 120 10.08 -9.68 -6.61
N GLY A 121 10.35 -10.97 -6.39
CA GLY A 121 11.56 -11.64 -6.87
C GLY A 121 12.85 -11.24 -6.15
N ALA A 122 12.79 -10.50 -5.04
CA ALA A 122 13.95 -10.13 -4.25
C ALA A 122 14.71 -11.38 -3.76
N HIS A 123 16.04 -11.38 -3.91
CA HIS A 123 16.90 -12.44 -3.36
C HIS A 123 16.85 -12.42 -1.83
N LEU A 124 16.56 -13.56 -1.22
CA LEU A 124 16.53 -13.72 0.23
C LEU A 124 17.75 -14.46 0.76
N GLY A 125 18.17 -15.52 0.08
CA GLY A 125 19.23 -16.41 0.47
C GLY A 125 19.07 -17.80 -0.13
N HIS A 126 19.28 -18.85 0.66
CA HIS A 126 19.18 -20.26 0.20
C HIS A 126 18.46 -21.13 1.22
N VAL A 127 17.83 -22.20 0.74
CA VAL A 127 17.23 -23.22 1.59
C VAL A 127 18.08 -24.49 1.57
N PHE A 128 18.23 -25.10 2.74
CA PHE A 128 18.94 -26.34 3.01
C PHE A 128 17.98 -27.35 3.65
N LEU A 129 18.07 -28.62 3.25
CA LEU A 129 17.19 -29.68 3.72
C LEU A 129 18.01 -30.79 4.39
N GLY A 130 17.44 -31.45 5.41
CA GLY A 130 18.02 -32.61 6.04
C GLY A 130 19.22 -32.39 6.95
N GLU A 131 19.43 -31.12 7.43
CA GLU A 131 20.57 -30.79 8.30
C GLU A 131 20.32 -31.13 9.78
N GLY A 132 19.10 -31.51 10.18
CA GLY A 132 18.82 -32.01 11.53
C GLY A 132 18.63 -30.92 12.61
N PHE A 133 18.53 -29.62 12.26
CA PHE A 133 18.37 -28.55 13.24
C PHE A 133 16.99 -28.55 13.91
N THR A 134 15.95 -28.86 13.16
CA THR A 134 14.57 -28.89 13.63
C THR A 134 13.83 -30.11 13.10
N ALA A 135 12.64 -30.41 13.65
CA ALA A 135 11.81 -31.51 13.17
C ALA A 135 11.35 -31.34 11.71
N LYS A 136 11.24 -30.08 11.22
CA LYS A 136 10.86 -29.76 9.84
C LYS A 136 11.97 -30.07 8.83
N GLN A 137 13.19 -30.38 9.26
CA GLN A 137 14.34 -30.69 8.42
C GLN A 137 14.59 -29.64 7.32
N THR A 138 14.22 -28.40 7.56
CA THR A 138 14.33 -27.30 6.62
C THR A 138 15.02 -26.13 7.30
N ARG A 139 15.95 -25.50 6.59
CA ARG A 139 16.57 -24.26 7.03
C ARG A 139 16.63 -23.26 5.89
N HIS A 140 15.84 -22.21 5.97
CA HIS A 140 15.97 -21.01 5.18
C HIS A 140 17.08 -20.16 5.78
N CYS A 141 18.22 -20.06 5.11
CA CYS A 141 19.34 -19.20 5.49
C CYS A 141 19.18 -17.88 4.77
N VAL A 142 18.79 -16.83 5.48
CA VAL A 142 18.32 -15.57 4.90
C VAL A 142 19.26 -14.44 5.20
N ASN A 143 19.61 -13.60 4.20
CA ASN A 143 20.36 -12.38 4.43
C ASN A 143 19.53 -11.41 5.30
N SER A 144 20.09 -10.89 6.38
CA SER A 144 19.40 -9.95 7.25
C SER A 144 18.98 -8.67 6.51
N VAL A 145 19.83 -8.17 5.60
CA VAL A 145 19.53 -6.99 4.76
C VAL A 145 18.35 -7.20 3.81
N SER A 146 17.98 -8.45 3.51
CA SER A 146 16.80 -8.76 2.69
C SER A 146 15.49 -8.72 3.48
N LEU A 147 15.58 -8.52 4.80
CA LEU A 147 14.46 -8.56 5.73
C LEU A 147 14.23 -7.19 6.39
N LYS A 148 12.98 -6.97 6.79
CA LYS A 148 12.54 -5.92 7.70
C LYS A 148 11.75 -6.59 8.81
N PHE A 149 12.06 -6.29 10.07
CA PHE A 149 11.31 -6.85 11.20
C PHE A 149 10.12 -5.94 11.55
N MET A 150 8.97 -6.55 11.72
CA MET A 150 7.76 -5.91 12.22
C MET A 150 7.35 -6.57 13.53
N PRO A 151 7.44 -5.87 14.67
CA PRO A 151 7.00 -6.39 15.97
C PRO A 151 5.54 -6.84 15.95
N ALA A 152 5.20 -7.86 16.75
CA ALA A 152 3.85 -8.42 16.80
C ALA A 152 2.79 -7.37 17.17
N GLU A 153 3.13 -6.42 18.02
CA GLU A 153 2.29 -5.28 18.37
C GLU A 153 1.89 -4.42 17.16
N ASN A 154 2.74 -4.39 16.13
CA ASN A 154 2.50 -3.63 14.89
C ASN A 154 1.85 -4.47 13.77
N ALA A 155 1.78 -5.80 13.94
CA ALA A 155 1.24 -6.69 12.90
C ALA A 155 -0.25 -6.46 12.58
N ASN A 156 -0.98 -5.90 13.54
CA ASN A 156 -2.40 -5.56 13.40
C ASN A 156 -2.64 -4.08 13.10
N LEU A 157 -1.58 -3.28 12.88
CA LEU A 157 -1.77 -1.88 12.52
C LEU A 157 -2.30 -1.76 11.10
N LYS A 158 -3.37 -0.99 10.97
CA LYS A 158 -4.01 -0.61 9.70
C LYS A 158 -3.97 0.90 9.56
N LYS A 159 -4.00 1.36 8.31
CA LYS A 159 -4.10 2.78 7.98
C LYS A 159 -5.43 3.07 7.32
N SER A 160 -6.02 4.19 7.65
CA SER A 160 -7.19 4.75 6.97
C SER A 160 -7.04 6.26 6.80
N TYR A 161 -7.77 6.84 5.86
CA TYR A 161 -7.58 8.23 5.46
C TYR A 161 -8.93 8.95 5.37
N PHE A 162 -9.06 10.05 6.11
CA PHE A 162 -10.29 10.81 6.24
C PHE A 162 -10.05 12.30 6.02
N ALA A 163 -10.86 12.90 5.16
CA ALA A 163 -10.94 14.34 4.96
C ALA A 163 -12.32 14.83 5.39
N SER A 164 -12.39 15.66 6.42
CA SER A 164 -13.65 16.17 6.99
C SER A 164 -13.57 17.66 7.33
N GLY A 165 -12.96 18.46 6.46
CA GLY A 165 -12.68 19.85 6.69
C GLY A 165 -11.26 20.08 7.19
N CYS A 166 -11.07 21.06 8.08
CA CYS A 166 -9.77 21.32 8.68
C CYS A 166 -9.23 20.08 9.38
N PHE A 167 -8.08 19.58 8.93
CA PHE A 167 -7.47 18.35 9.43
C PHE A 167 -7.08 18.39 10.91
N TRP A 168 -6.90 19.59 11.51
CA TRP A 168 -6.67 19.72 12.95
C TRP A 168 -7.87 19.22 13.78
N GLY A 169 -9.09 19.52 13.30
CA GLY A 169 -10.32 19.07 13.95
C GLY A 169 -10.56 17.60 13.75
N THR A 170 -10.29 17.07 12.55
CA THR A 170 -10.36 15.65 12.23
C THR A 170 -9.38 14.86 13.11
N GLU A 171 -8.11 15.28 13.15
CA GLU A 171 -7.07 14.65 13.97
C GLU A 171 -7.45 14.60 15.45
N TYR A 172 -7.95 15.70 16.00
CA TYR A 172 -8.32 15.82 17.42
C TYR A 172 -9.28 14.73 17.90
N PHE A 173 -10.25 14.35 17.07
CA PHE A 173 -11.19 13.29 17.44
C PHE A 173 -10.60 11.90 17.21
N PHE A 174 -9.88 11.68 16.12
CA PHE A 174 -9.32 10.37 15.84
C PHE A 174 -8.21 9.98 16.81
N MET A 175 -7.32 10.89 17.20
CA MET A 175 -6.25 10.59 18.15
C MET A 175 -6.76 10.15 19.53
N LYS A 176 -8.01 10.48 19.89
CA LYS A 176 -8.66 10.09 21.15
C LYS A 176 -9.50 8.81 21.02
N ALA A 177 -9.64 8.26 19.83
CA ALA A 177 -10.45 7.08 19.60
C ALA A 177 -9.75 5.81 20.13
N PRO A 178 -10.49 4.91 20.79
CA PRO A 178 -9.92 3.64 21.27
C PRO A 178 -9.28 2.86 20.12
N GLY A 179 -8.09 2.29 20.37
CA GLY A 179 -7.36 1.48 19.40
C GLY A 179 -6.58 2.28 18.35
N VAL A 180 -6.71 3.60 18.27
CA VAL A 180 -5.85 4.45 17.44
C VAL A 180 -4.48 4.59 18.12
N LYS A 181 -3.42 4.38 17.35
CA LYS A 181 -2.02 4.40 17.81
C LYS A 181 -1.26 5.64 17.36
N GLU A 182 -1.60 6.15 16.17
CA GLU A 182 -0.94 7.33 15.60
C GLU A 182 -1.91 8.03 14.65
N THR A 183 -1.79 9.36 14.57
CA THR A 183 -2.44 10.18 13.56
C THR A 183 -1.40 11.07 12.89
N ASN A 184 -1.58 11.34 11.61
CA ASN A 184 -0.80 12.31 10.86
C ASN A 184 -1.74 13.16 10.02
N VAL A 185 -1.53 14.47 10.01
CA VAL A 185 -2.26 15.37 9.10
C VAL A 185 -1.45 15.68 7.86
N GLY A 186 -2.13 15.82 6.73
CA GLY A 186 -1.49 16.02 5.44
C GLY A 186 -2.48 16.20 4.31
N PHE A 187 -2.08 15.79 3.11
CA PHE A 187 -2.80 16.08 1.87
C PHE A 187 -2.92 14.82 1.02
N MET A 188 -4.11 14.59 0.42
CA MET A 188 -4.36 13.46 -0.46
C MET A 188 -5.35 13.82 -1.58
N GLY A 189 -5.30 13.08 -2.68
CA GLY A 189 -6.29 13.11 -3.76
C GLY A 189 -6.05 14.18 -4.82
N GLY A 190 -5.02 15.01 -4.69
CA GLY A 190 -4.62 16.02 -5.67
C GLY A 190 -3.57 15.53 -6.67
N HIS A 191 -3.10 16.44 -7.52
CA HIS A 191 -2.15 16.17 -8.61
C HIS A 191 -0.76 16.78 -8.42
N VAL A 192 -0.56 17.60 -7.37
CA VAL A 192 0.74 18.18 -7.05
C VAL A 192 1.51 17.24 -6.14
N GLU A 193 2.76 16.91 -6.52
CA GLU A 193 3.63 16.08 -5.67
C GLU A 193 4.25 16.92 -4.56
N ASN A 194 4.27 16.35 -3.36
CA ASN A 194 4.84 16.96 -2.15
C ASN A 194 4.40 18.43 -1.94
N PRO A 195 3.09 18.72 -1.93
CA PRO A 195 2.60 20.06 -1.81
C PRO A 195 2.89 20.63 -0.42
N SER A 196 3.23 21.92 -0.34
CA SER A 196 3.22 22.66 0.92
C SER A 196 1.80 23.07 1.31
N TYR A 197 1.58 23.37 2.59
CA TYR A 197 0.30 23.92 3.06
C TYR A 197 -0.13 25.19 2.29
N ALA A 198 0.82 26.10 2.04
CA ALA A 198 0.54 27.32 1.28
C ALA A 198 -0.02 27.03 -0.12
N GLN A 199 0.56 26.07 -0.85
CA GLN A 199 0.08 25.66 -2.18
C GLN A 199 -1.34 25.06 -2.12
N VAL A 200 -1.65 24.27 -1.10
CA VAL A 200 -3.00 23.70 -0.93
C VAL A 200 -4.02 24.80 -0.64
N CYS A 201 -3.64 25.82 0.14
CA CYS A 201 -4.48 27.00 0.41
C CYS A 201 -4.78 27.85 -0.85
N GLU A 202 -3.94 27.80 -1.88
CA GLU A 202 -4.22 28.43 -3.20
C GLU A 202 -5.36 27.74 -3.98
N LYS A 203 -5.87 26.61 -3.49
CA LYS A 203 -7.04 25.86 -3.99
C LYS A 203 -6.90 25.29 -5.41
N ASN A 204 -5.70 25.17 -5.94
CA ASN A 204 -5.41 24.69 -7.30
C ASN A 204 -4.69 23.34 -7.35
N THR A 205 -4.33 22.74 -6.20
CA THR A 205 -3.61 21.47 -6.13
C THR A 205 -4.50 20.23 -6.28
N GLY A 206 -5.82 20.40 -6.07
CA GLY A 206 -6.79 19.29 -6.02
C GLY A 206 -6.70 18.43 -4.77
N HIS A 207 -5.78 18.72 -3.86
CA HIS A 207 -5.65 18.01 -2.59
C HIS A 207 -6.72 18.40 -1.59
N LEU A 208 -7.13 17.41 -0.78
CA LEU A 208 -7.93 17.62 0.42
C LEU A 208 -7.02 17.59 1.66
N GLU A 209 -7.34 18.42 2.66
CA GLU A 209 -6.80 18.26 4.01
C GLU A 209 -7.27 16.90 4.55
N THR A 210 -6.31 16.02 4.81
CA THR A 210 -6.57 14.61 5.11
C THR A 210 -5.84 14.21 6.38
N THR A 211 -6.50 13.42 7.22
CA THR A 211 -5.90 12.76 8.38
C THR A 211 -5.64 11.29 8.05
N GLU A 212 -4.38 10.86 8.13
CA GLU A 212 -4.00 9.46 8.20
C GLU A 212 -4.22 8.98 9.65
N VAL A 213 -4.96 7.88 9.81
CA VAL A 213 -5.25 7.25 11.09
C VAL A 213 -4.65 5.85 11.10
N VAL A 214 -3.68 5.62 11.99
CA VAL A 214 -3.09 4.30 12.24
C VAL A 214 -3.76 3.69 13.45
N TYR A 215 -4.45 2.58 13.27
CA TYR A 215 -5.20 1.90 14.32
C TYR A 215 -4.85 0.42 14.42
N ASN A 216 -4.98 -0.15 15.61
CA ASN A 216 -4.79 -1.59 15.83
C ASN A 216 -6.11 -2.33 15.58
N ALA A 217 -6.14 -3.16 14.53
CA ALA A 217 -7.31 -3.92 14.10
C ALA A 217 -7.76 -4.99 15.11
N SER A 218 -6.96 -5.31 16.13
CA SER A 218 -7.38 -6.17 17.24
C SER A 218 -8.11 -5.42 18.36
N GLU A 219 -8.01 -4.09 18.41
CA GLU A 219 -8.61 -3.23 19.44
C GLU A 219 -9.81 -2.44 18.92
N THR A 220 -9.83 -2.15 17.61
CA THR A 220 -10.89 -1.38 16.96
C THR A 220 -11.05 -1.84 15.50
N SER A 221 -11.92 -1.19 14.72
CA SER A 221 -12.19 -1.57 13.35
C SER A 221 -12.29 -0.35 12.43
N TYR A 222 -12.10 -0.56 11.11
CA TYR A 222 -12.37 0.44 10.10
C TYR A 222 -13.82 0.98 10.18
N GLU A 223 -14.78 0.10 10.46
CA GLU A 223 -16.18 0.47 10.65
C GLU A 223 -16.37 1.46 11.81
N ALA A 224 -15.63 1.29 12.92
CA ALA A 224 -15.65 2.23 14.04
C ALA A 224 -15.07 3.59 13.63
N MET A 225 -14.00 3.60 12.81
CA MET A 225 -13.41 4.84 12.27
C MET A 225 -14.39 5.56 11.35
N VAL A 226 -15.10 4.84 10.47
CA VAL A 226 -16.12 5.43 9.58
C VAL A 226 -17.28 6.03 10.37
N LYS A 227 -17.74 5.38 11.45
CA LYS A 227 -18.77 5.97 12.33
C LYS A 227 -18.30 7.26 12.97
N LEU A 228 -17.10 7.25 13.56
CA LEU A 228 -16.50 8.42 14.19
C LEU A 228 -16.36 9.58 13.18
N PHE A 229 -15.93 9.28 11.95
CA PHE A 229 -15.85 10.26 10.88
C PHE A 229 -17.19 10.98 10.68
N PHE A 230 -18.29 10.25 10.50
CA PHE A 230 -19.61 10.85 10.31
C PHE A 230 -20.17 11.55 11.56
N GLU A 231 -19.76 11.13 12.74
CA GLU A 231 -20.23 11.67 14.03
C GLU A 231 -19.48 12.95 14.44
N THR A 232 -18.41 13.34 13.73
CA THR A 232 -17.54 14.44 14.17
C THR A 232 -17.55 15.67 13.25
N HIS A 233 -18.25 15.62 12.11
CA HIS A 233 -18.36 16.75 11.19
C HIS A 233 -19.72 16.83 10.50
N ASP A 234 -20.01 17.91 9.82
CA ASP A 234 -21.22 18.03 8.97
C ASP A 234 -20.97 17.44 7.58
N PHE A 235 -21.27 16.16 7.44
CA PHE A 235 -21.16 15.43 6.19
C PHE A 235 -22.18 15.82 5.11
N THR A 236 -23.06 16.80 5.38
CA THR A 236 -24.05 17.32 4.43
C THR A 236 -23.59 18.61 3.75
N GLN A 237 -22.56 19.28 4.28
CA GLN A 237 -22.04 20.51 3.73
C GLN A 237 -21.24 20.25 2.43
N THR A 238 -21.55 20.99 1.37
CA THR A 238 -21.03 20.72 0.01
C THR A 238 -19.84 21.60 -0.41
N ASN A 239 -19.49 22.63 0.37
CA ASN A 239 -18.51 23.64 -0.01
C ASN A 239 -17.38 23.81 1.01
N GLY A 240 -17.30 22.93 2.01
CA GLY A 240 -16.31 23.01 3.09
C GLY A 240 -16.82 22.33 4.35
N GLN A 241 -16.35 22.83 5.52
CA GLN A 241 -16.76 22.33 6.83
C GLN A 241 -16.88 23.48 7.83
N GLY A 242 -18.10 23.72 8.34
CA GLY A 242 -18.35 24.86 9.21
C GLY A 242 -17.96 26.18 8.54
N PRO A 243 -17.16 27.04 9.17
CA PRO A 243 -16.70 28.30 8.58
C PRO A 243 -15.56 28.13 7.56
N ASP A 244 -14.93 26.96 7.48
CA ASP A 244 -13.81 26.70 6.57
C ASP A 244 -14.35 26.35 5.17
N ILE A 245 -14.31 27.32 4.26
CA ILE A 245 -14.88 27.22 2.91
C ILE A 245 -13.79 27.08 1.86
N GLY A 246 -13.85 26.00 1.10
CA GLY A 246 -12.92 25.73 0.00
C GLY A 246 -12.85 24.25 -0.39
N PRO A 247 -12.33 23.95 -1.59
CA PRO A 247 -12.24 22.60 -2.09
C PRO A 247 -11.36 21.69 -1.24
N GLN A 248 -10.33 22.23 -0.55
CA GLN A 248 -9.46 21.48 0.34
C GLN A 248 -10.15 20.99 1.61
N TYR A 249 -11.31 21.54 1.98
CA TYR A 249 -12.08 21.24 3.18
C TYR A 249 -13.30 20.36 2.93
N LEU A 250 -13.40 19.75 1.74
CA LEU A 250 -14.53 18.88 1.41
C LEU A 250 -14.45 17.53 2.17
N SER A 251 -15.63 16.97 2.45
CA SER A 251 -15.78 15.67 3.09
C SER A 251 -15.44 14.54 2.11
N CYS A 252 -14.50 13.65 2.48
CA CYS A 252 -14.09 12.50 1.69
C CYS A 252 -13.56 11.36 2.55
N ILE A 253 -13.91 10.14 2.21
CA ILE A 253 -13.25 8.91 2.68
C ILE A 253 -12.38 8.38 1.54
N PHE A 254 -11.08 8.18 1.81
CA PHE A 254 -10.18 7.53 0.89
C PHE A 254 -10.02 6.06 1.31
N TYR A 255 -10.52 5.13 0.47
CA TYR A 255 -10.50 3.69 0.76
C TYR A 255 -9.27 3.01 0.17
N ASN A 256 -8.71 2.05 0.90
CA ASN A 256 -7.53 1.28 0.46
C ASN A 256 -7.92 0.09 -0.42
N ASP A 257 -9.11 -0.49 -0.20
CA ASP A 257 -9.60 -1.68 -0.89
C ASP A 257 -11.14 -1.69 -1.00
N GLU A 258 -11.67 -2.68 -1.72
CA GLU A 258 -13.12 -2.82 -1.94
C GLU A 258 -13.88 -3.16 -0.64
N THR A 259 -13.24 -3.73 0.37
CA THR A 259 -13.87 -3.99 1.68
C THR A 259 -14.12 -2.69 2.43
N GLU A 260 -13.11 -1.81 2.49
CA GLU A 260 -13.25 -0.48 3.08
C GLU A 260 -14.29 0.36 2.33
N LYS A 261 -14.28 0.30 1.01
CA LYS A 261 -15.27 0.98 0.17
C LYS A 261 -16.69 0.51 0.49
N ALA A 262 -16.92 -0.80 0.53
CA ALA A 262 -18.23 -1.35 0.84
C ALA A 262 -18.74 -0.94 2.23
N ILE A 263 -17.84 -0.87 3.24
CA ILE A 263 -18.19 -0.36 4.58
C ILE A 263 -18.58 1.11 4.51
N ALA A 264 -17.82 1.95 3.82
CA ALA A 264 -18.14 3.37 3.69
C ALA A 264 -19.47 3.60 2.95
N GLU A 265 -19.71 2.89 1.85
CA GLU A 265 -20.98 2.92 1.09
C GLU A 265 -22.17 2.50 1.95
N LYS A 266 -22.03 1.46 2.77
CA LYS A 266 -23.05 1.02 3.73
C LYS A 266 -23.47 2.18 4.67
N TYR A 267 -22.51 2.92 5.22
CA TYR A 267 -22.80 4.02 6.14
C TYR A 267 -23.40 5.24 5.45
N ILE A 268 -22.97 5.55 4.22
CA ILE A 268 -23.60 6.58 3.38
C ILE A 268 -25.07 6.21 3.09
N SER A 269 -25.35 4.96 2.76
CA SER A 269 -26.70 4.47 2.51
C SER A 269 -27.57 4.58 3.77
N LEU A 270 -27.08 4.15 4.93
CA LEU A 270 -27.78 4.27 6.19
C LEU A 270 -28.11 5.73 6.57
N LEU A 271 -27.22 6.67 6.29
CA LEU A 271 -27.45 8.09 6.51
C LEU A 271 -28.51 8.64 5.54
N THR A 272 -28.45 8.21 4.28
CA THR A 272 -29.44 8.59 3.27
C THR A 272 -30.83 8.07 3.62
N GLU A 273 -30.94 6.82 4.09
CA GLU A 273 -32.20 6.24 4.58
C GLU A 273 -32.76 7.00 5.82
N LYS A 274 -31.88 7.57 6.64
CA LYS A 274 -32.27 8.46 7.75
C LYS A 274 -32.68 9.86 7.27
N GLY A 275 -32.64 10.15 5.96
CA GLY A 275 -33.06 11.42 5.37
C GLY A 275 -31.96 12.46 5.23
N TYR A 276 -30.69 12.14 5.49
CA TYR A 276 -29.58 13.07 5.27
C TYR A 276 -29.18 13.15 3.79
N ARG A 277 -28.79 14.35 3.34
CA ARG A 277 -28.18 14.57 2.02
C ARG A 277 -26.67 14.48 2.17
N VAL A 278 -26.13 13.27 2.06
CA VAL A 278 -24.69 13.02 2.27
C VAL A 278 -23.88 13.65 1.12
N ALA A 279 -22.95 14.55 1.44
CA ALA A 279 -22.03 15.18 0.50
C ALA A 279 -20.64 14.52 0.48
N THR A 280 -20.40 13.57 1.35
CA THR A 280 -19.12 12.84 1.46
C THR A 280 -18.79 12.11 0.18
N MET A 281 -17.61 12.36 -0.37
CA MET A 281 -17.06 11.65 -1.52
C MET A 281 -16.40 10.34 -1.08
N LEU A 282 -16.40 9.33 -1.97
CA LEU A 282 -15.57 8.14 -1.86
C LEU A 282 -14.54 8.15 -2.99
N LYS A 283 -13.25 8.05 -2.63
CA LYS A 283 -12.15 8.00 -3.60
C LYS A 283 -11.18 6.88 -3.22
N PRO A 284 -10.52 6.21 -4.18
CA PRO A 284 -9.41 5.34 -3.86
C PRO A 284 -8.29 6.13 -3.19
N ALA A 285 -7.65 5.52 -2.17
CA ALA A 285 -6.48 6.11 -1.54
C ALA A 285 -5.35 6.28 -2.55
N SER A 286 -4.69 7.41 -2.49
CA SER A 286 -3.52 7.74 -3.29
C SER A 286 -2.35 8.06 -2.36
N ARG A 287 -1.26 8.62 -2.88
CA ARG A 287 -0.14 9.00 -2.05
C ARG A 287 -0.57 10.06 -1.03
N PHE A 288 -0.33 9.77 0.24
CA PHE A 288 -0.48 10.72 1.34
C PHE A 288 0.80 11.55 1.47
N TRP A 289 0.64 12.87 1.53
CA TRP A 289 1.71 13.83 1.73
C TRP A 289 1.56 14.46 3.10
N LYS A 290 2.45 14.09 4.02
CA LYS A 290 2.41 14.62 5.40
C LYS A 290 2.65 16.13 5.39
N ALA A 291 1.80 16.85 6.08
CA ALA A 291 1.95 18.30 6.27
C ALA A 291 3.10 18.61 7.24
N GLU A 292 3.51 19.87 7.26
CA GLU A 292 4.61 20.37 8.08
C GLU A 292 4.38 20.09 9.58
N ASN A 293 5.44 19.95 10.35
CA ASN A 293 5.38 19.50 11.74
C ASN A 293 4.50 20.36 12.65
N TYR A 294 4.40 21.66 12.39
CA TYR A 294 3.58 22.57 13.20
C TYR A 294 2.07 22.34 13.07
N HIS A 295 1.65 21.57 12.07
CA HIS A 295 0.25 21.17 11.90
C HIS A 295 -0.11 19.91 12.69
N GLN A 296 0.87 19.03 12.99
CA GLN A 296 0.63 17.78 13.67
C GLN A 296 0.19 18.00 15.11
N GLN A 297 -0.87 17.32 15.55
CA GLN A 297 -1.40 17.38 16.92
C GLN A 297 -1.70 18.81 17.41
N TYR A 298 -2.18 19.65 16.49
CA TYR A 298 -2.32 21.10 16.71
C TYR A 298 -3.11 21.45 17.98
N TYR A 299 -4.29 20.86 18.19
CA TYR A 299 -5.13 21.16 19.35
C TYR A 299 -4.57 20.62 20.66
N GLU A 300 -3.81 19.52 20.62
CA GLU A 300 -3.11 19.00 21.80
C GLU A 300 -2.03 19.97 22.26
N HIS A 301 -1.19 20.44 21.34
CA HIS A 301 -0.16 21.42 21.65
C HIS A 301 -0.71 22.77 22.09
N LYS A 302 -1.85 23.16 21.54
CA LYS A 302 -2.50 24.45 21.86
C LYS A 302 -3.33 24.40 23.13
N GLY A 303 -3.73 23.23 23.60
CA GLY A 303 -4.59 23.04 24.77
C GLY A 303 -6.01 23.59 24.59
N THR A 304 -6.56 23.54 23.35
CA THR A 304 -7.91 24.05 23.01
C THR A 304 -8.73 23.00 22.28
N ASN A 305 -10.03 23.25 22.10
CA ASN A 305 -10.92 22.37 21.35
C ASN A 305 -11.15 22.89 19.92
N PRO A 306 -11.47 21.98 18.95
CA PRO A 306 -11.86 22.37 17.60
C PRO A 306 -13.09 23.29 17.59
N TYR A 307 -13.08 24.29 16.70
CA TYR A 307 -14.23 25.20 16.49
C TYR A 307 -15.13 24.74 15.34
N CYS A 308 -14.59 23.99 14.39
CA CYS A 308 -15.29 23.56 13.16
C CYS A 308 -15.79 22.10 13.21
N HIS A 309 -15.47 21.35 14.28
CA HIS A 309 -15.88 19.97 14.47
C HIS A 309 -16.58 19.80 15.82
N LYS A 310 -17.61 18.97 15.82
CA LYS A 310 -18.38 18.64 17.02
C LYS A 310 -18.84 17.19 16.96
N TYR A 311 -18.62 16.44 18.02
CA TYR A 311 -19.17 15.09 18.14
C TYR A 311 -20.70 15.15 18.30
N THR A 312 -21.39 14.40 17.46
CA THR A 312 -22.83 14.19 17.52
C THR A 312 -23.11 12.70 17.29
N ARG A 313 -23.63 12.00 18.29
CA ARG A 313 -23.94 10.59 18.16
C ARG A 313 -25.03 10.35 17.11
N ILE A 314 -24.76 9.49 16.14
CA ILE A 314 -25.66 9.17 15.02
C ILE A 314 -25.97 7.67 14.99
N PHE A 315 -24.99 6.83 15.36
CA PHE A 315 -25.04 5.37 15.28
C PHE A 315 -25.06 4.69 16.65
#